data_951730776bf060221cb2e908a1a2fb3b
#
_entry.id   951730776bf060221cb2e908a1a2fb3b
#
_cell.length_a   1.000
_cell.length_b   1.000
_cell.length_c   1.000
_cell.angle_alpha   90.00
_cell.angle_beta   90.00
_cell.angle_gamma   90.00
#
_symmetry.space_group_name_H-M   'P 1'
#
loop_
_entity.id
_entity.type
_entity.pdbx_description
1 polymer ?
#
loop_
_entity_poly.entity_id
_entity_poly.type
_entity_poly.pdbx_seq_one_letter_code
_entity_poly.pdbx_strand_id
1 'polypeptide(L)'
;MILLQTRMEGASYQLIPLAHQKNLEEHISLAVEDIAVTGPIAECAKNPLGTVFISDDYKIEEDDSLTIHTCIPLYWNETAFPMSHLPAEEMTEKINHLIEHMITNDGEEKAKVIAEKFAAFGYKYEWNEIVEAVTPKLEEILDKDGKSKYSANLKKTISSKYPVPDMDTTGFYIDKDTWNLLIRNVLRGENTLLIGPTGSGKTELVRHIANALGKDVFTQDMGTVQDAQSALLGVHRINDEGKSAFDYAPFVGHVQSGQILLLDELNRSPLAANNILFPCLDSRRYLPVDIASDGEERMIPVNDETVFFATANLGSEYSGTQAIDRALLDRFFPVELGYPSEDTEKKILQLRTGVDEKSATAIVRVSQEIREQFKDQDLTSTVSVRHTLQAAGLIADGFDTQQALIATILPLFEDGIGVSERSKVLSILSAF
;
A
#
# COMPACT_ATOMS: atom_id res chain seq x y z
N MET A 1 20.26 -27.39 25.78
CA MET A 1 19.76 -26.91 24.48
C MET A 1 20.81 -27.17 23.43
N ILE A 2 20.42 -27.51 22.23
CA ILE A 2 21.29 -27.83 21.08
C ILE A 2 20.74 -27.19 19.81
N LEU A 3 21.62 -26.70 18.94
CA LEU A 3 21.31 -26.26 17.60
C LEU A 3 21.69 -27.34 16.60
N LEU A 4 20.83 -27.55 15.61
CA LEU A 4 20.96 -28.60 14.61
C LEU A 4 20.69 -28.00 13.22
N GLN A 5 21.30 -28.58 12.19
CA GLN A 5 21.04 -28.18 10.81
C GLN A 5 20.79 -29.41 9.94
N THR A 6 19.85 -29.30 8.99
CA THR A 6 19.62 -30.34 7.99
C THR A 6 20.65 -30.28 6.88
N ARG A 7 21.24 -31.44 6.54
CA ARG A 7 22.13 -31.62 5.40
C ARG A 7 21.76 -32.89 4.62
N MET A 8 22.21 -32.99 3.39
CA MET A 8 22.18 -34.22 2.61
C MET A 8 23.59 -34.79 2.51
N GLU A 9 23.76 -36.08 2.87
CA GLU A 9 24.94 -36.85 2.59
C GLU A 9 24.59 -38.01 1.67
N GLY A 10 25.00 -37.92 0.41
CA GLY A 10 24.55 -38.85 -0.64
C GLY A 10 23.03 -38.76 -0.85
N ALA A 11 22.32 -39.85 -0.61
CA ALA A 11 20.85 -39.96 -0.69
C ALA A 11 20.15 -39.87 0.69
N SER A 12 20.91 -39.64 1.76
CA SER A 12 20.39 -39.67 3.12
C SER A 12 20.25 -38.25 3.68
N TYR A 13 19.12 -38.02 4.37
CA TYR A 13 18.83 -36.77 5.08
C TYR A 13 19.39 -36.89 6.51
N GLN A 14 20.20 -35.93 6.93
CA GLN A 14 20.83 -35.95 8.24
C GLN A 14 20.58 -34.63 9.01
N LEU A 15 20.52 -34.73 10.34
CA LEU A 15 20.61 -33.62 11.27
C LEU A 15 22.02 -33.56 11.84
N ILE A 16 22.66 -32.42 11.69
CA ILE A 16 24.02 -32.20 12.17
C ILE A 16 23.97 -31.21 13.34
N PRO A 17 24.55 -31.54 14.50
CA PRO A 17 24.64 -30.61 15.60
C PRO A 17 25.59 -29.45 15.25
N LEU A 18 25.14 -28.22 15.46
CA LEU A 18 25.92 -27.02 15.21
C LEU A 18 26.55 -26.46 16.51
N ALA A 19 25.79 -26.50 17.59
CA ALA A 19 26.27 -25.99 18.90
C ALA A 19 25.52 -26.67 20.05
N HIS A 20 26.23 -26.82 21.16
CA HIS A 20 25.72 -27.35 22.42
C HIS A 20 26.02 -26.37 23.54
N GLN A 21 25.15 -26.25 24.55
CA GLN A 21 25.28 -25.28 25.65
C GLN A 21 26.65 -25.36 26.36
N LYS A 22 27.14 -26.57 26.63
CA LYS A 22 28.45 -26.77 27.25
C LYS A 22 29.62 -26.27 26.40
N ASN A 23 29.52 -26.36 25.07
CA ASN A 23 30.59 -25.96 24.17
C ASN A 23 30.75 -24.45 24.07
N LEU A 24 29.68 -23.70 24.30
CA LEU A 24 29.69 -22.23 24.32
C LEU A 24 30.43 -21.70 25.55
N GLU A 25 30.32 -22.38 26.69
CA GLU A 25 30.99 -21.98 27.93
C GLU A 25 32.46 -22.43 27.98
N GLU A 26 32.83 -23.55 27.35
CA GLU A 26 34.13 -24.20 27.49
C GLU A 26 34.97 -24.20 26.20
N HIS A 27 34.52 -23.65 25.07
CA HIS A 27 35.17 -23.72 23.76
C HIS A 27 35.52 -25.15 23.29
N ILE A 28 34.80 -26.15 23.74
CA ILE A 28 35.01 -27.54 23.35
C ILE A 28 34.38 -27.76 21.96
N SER A 29 35.20 -27.89 20.94
CA SER A 29 34.76 -28.39 19.64
C SER A 29 34.36 -29.87 19.78
N LEU A 30 33.09 -30.18 19.81
CA LEU A 30 32.64 -31.51 19.45
C LEU A 30 33.07 -31.72 17.99
N ALA A 31 33.82 -32.77 17.71
CA ALA A 31 34.12 -33.18 16.34
C ALA A 31 32.75 -33.61 15.72
N VAL A 32 32.22 -32.73 14.92
CA VAL A 32 30.84 -32.83 14.40
C VAL A 32 30.67 -33.98 13.42
N GLU A 33 31.76 -34.61 12.98
CA GLU A 33 31.79 -35.61 11.92
C GLU A 33 31.31 -37.02 12.33
N ASP A 34 31.26 -37.32 13.63
CA ASP A 34 31.05 -38.69 14.13
C ASP A 34 29.81 -38.89 15.03
N ILE A 35 28.97 -37.87 15.20
CA ILE A 35 27.80 -38.01 16.10
C ILE A 35 26.58 -38.50 15.31
N ALA A 36 26.12 -39.71 15.64
CA ALA A 36 24.85 -40.22 15.13
C ALA A 36 23.66 -39.53 15.85
N VAL A 37 22.85 -38.79 15.09
CA VAL A 37 21.65 -38.12 15.61
C VAL A 37 20.42 -38.98 15.31
N THR A 38 19.67 -39.35 16.33
CA THR A 38 18.39 -40.03 16.21
C THR A 38 17.26 -39.14 16.72
N GLY A 39 16.09 -39.19 16.09
CA GLY A 39 14.94 -38.39 16.50
C GLY A 39 13.98 -38.07 15.36
N PRO A 40 13.21 -36.99 15.43
CA PRO A 40 12.12 -36.67 14.49
C PRO A 40 12.64 -36.21 13.11
N ILE A 41 13.57 -36.95 12.50
CA ILE A 41 14.18 -36.64 11.21
C ILE A 41 13.11 -36.49 10.12
N ALA A 42 12.05 -37.29 10.17
CA ALA A 42 10.95 -37.24 9.20
C ALA A 42 10.18 -35.91 9.23
N GLU A 43 10.07 -35.26 10.38
CA GLU A 43 9.48 -33.92 10.51
C GLU A 43 10.44 -32.83 10.04
N CYS A 44 11.70 -32.96 10.41
CA CYS A 44 12.74 -32.04 9.97
C CYS A 44 12.95 -32.07 8.45
N ALA A 45 12.78 -33.24 7.82
CA ALA A 45 12.90 -33.44 6.37
C ALA A 45 11.81 -32.70 5.55
N LYS A 46 10.73 -32.24 6.16
CA LYS A 46 9.71 -31.40 5.50
C LYS A 46 10.17 -29.95 5.29
N ASN A 47 11.25 -29.56 5.93
CA ASN A 47 11.79 -28.21 5.83
C ASN A 47 12.92 -28.16 4.77
N PRO A 48 13.20 -26.99 4.16
CA PRO A 48 14.30 -26.84 3.21
C PRO A 48 15.64 -27.28 3.80
N LEU A 49 16.52 -27.79 2.93
CA LEU A 49 17.90 -28.08 3.33
C LEU A 49 18.58 -26.86 3.86
N GLY A 50 19.38 -27.02 4.92
CA GLY A 50 20.05 -25.94 5.62
C GLY A 50 19.20 -25.27 6.70
N THR A 51 17.93 -25.67 6.90
CA THR A 51 17.12 -25.16 8.01
C THR A 51 17.76 -25.48 9.35
N VAL A 52 17.88 -24.47 10.20
CA VAL A 52 18.40 -24.61 11.57
C VAL A 52 17.24 -24.95 12.52
N PHE A 53 17.50 -25.86 13.44
CA PHE A 53 16.55 -26.29 14.47
C PHE A 53 17.16 -26.06 15.85
N ILE A 54 16.31 -25.75 16.81
CA ILE A 54 16.66 -25.70 18.23
C ILE A 54 15.93 -26.78 18.99
N SER A 55 16.62 -27.48 19.88
CA SER A 55 16.03 -28.48 20.78
C SER A 55 16.53 -28.28 22.22
N ASP A 56 15.62 -28.37 23.16
CA ASP A 56 15.87 -28.45 24.60
C ASP A 56 15.52 -29.83 25.20
N ASP A 57 14.93 -30.70 24.38
CA ASP A 57 14.52 -32.06 24.75
C ASP A 57 15.37 -33.08 23.96
N TYR A 58 16.55 -33.37 24.49
CA TYR A 58 17.52 -34.27 23.89
C TYR A 58 18.28 -35.03 24.95
N LYS A 59 18.86 -36.19 24.59
CA LYS A 59 19.69 -37.01 25.42
C LYS A 59 20.99 -37.40 24.69
N ILE A 60 22.12 -37.29 25.37
CA ILE A 60 23.39 -37.82 24.90
C ILE A 60 23.51 -39.21 25.49
N GLU A 61 23.64 -40.25 24.67
CA GLU A 61 23.75 -41.64 25.06
C GLU A 61 25.22 -41.95 25.49
N GLU A 62 25.45 -43.13 26.09
CA GLU A 62 26.76 -43.53 26.57
C GLU A 62 27.81 -43.74 25.46
N ASP A 63 27.38 -43.92 24.22
CA ASP A 63 28.21 -44.05 23.02
C ASP A 63 28.44 -42.72 22.29
N ASP A 64 28.20 -41.60 22.95
CA ASP A 64 28.23 -40.24 22.39
C ASP A 64 27.21 -39.97 21.28
N SER A 65 26.28 -40.88 21.05
CA SER A 65 25.17 -40.59 20.13
C SER A 65 24.13 -39.63 20.72
N LEU A 66 23.48 -38.86 19.90
CA LEU A 66 22.52 -37.82 20.29
C LEU A 66 21.11 -38.26 19.91
N THR A 67 20.23 -38.41 20.89
CA THR A 67 18.79 -38.64 20.68
C THR A 67 18.03 -37.34 20.93
N ILE A 68 17.25 -36.90 19.92
CA ILE A 68 16.42 -35.71 20.00
C ILE A 68 14.97 -36.16 20.05
N HIS A 69 14.21 -35.65 21.02
CA HIS A 69 12.80 -35.96 21.18
C HIS A 69 11.91 -34.94 20.49
N THR A 70 12.24 -33.65 20.61
CA THR A 70 11.52 -32.56 19.96
C THR A 70 12.48 -31.51 19.40
N CYS A 71 12.10 -30.84 18.30
CA CYS A 71 12.86 -29.73 17.77
C CYS A 71 11.94 -28.67 17.15
N ILE A 72 12.34 -27.42 17.20
CA ILE A 72 11.62 -26.27 16.66
C ILE A 72 12.43 -25.71 15.48
N PRO A 73 11.87 -25.61 14.27
CA PRO A 73 12.55 -25.01 13.13
C PRO A 73 12.67 -23.49 13.32
N LEU A 74 13.86 -22.95 13.03
CA LEU A 74 14.12 -21.51 13.07
C LEU A 74 14.00 -20.85 11.69
N TYR A 75 13.57 -21.56 10.66
CA TYR A 75 13.31 -21.07 9.29
C TYR A 75 14.39 -20.15 8.71
N TRP A 76 15.64 -20.48 8.90
CA TRP A 76 16.73 -19.73 8.32
C TRP A 76 17.24 -20.41 7.05
N ASN A 77 17.23 -19.70 5.94
CA ASN A 77 17.49 -20.28 4.63
C ASN A 77 18.83 -19.88 3.99
N GLU A 78 19.70 -19.11 4.66
CA GLU A 78 20.93 -18.64 4.03
C GLU A 78 22.17 -18.97 4.85
N THR A 79 22.97 -19.88 4.31
CA THR A 79 24.29 -20.29 4.76
C THR A 79 24.36 -21.13 6.03
N ALA A 80 25.14 -22.22 5.95
CA ALA A 80 25.53 -23.05 7.08
C ALA A 80 25.92 -22.17 8.27
N PHE A 81 25.32 -22.43 9.42
CA PHE A 81 25.62 -21.76 10.68
C PHE A 81 26.90 -22.40 11.25
N PRO A 82 28.11 -21.96 10.91
CA PRO A 82 29.31 -22.51 11.49
C PRO A 82 29.52 -21.92 12.88
N MET A 83 28.67 -22.32 13.86
CA MET A 83 28.73 -21.78 15.22
C MET A 83 29.86 -22.34 16.06
N SER A 84 30.39 -23.51 15.69
CA SER A 84 31.44 -24.19 16.48
C SER A 84 32.81 -23.49 16.56
N HIS A 85 33.04 -22.46 15.75
CA HIS A 85 34.34 -21.78 15.66
C HIS A 85 34.27 -20.25 15.68
N LEU A 86 33.11 -19.67 15.99
CA LEU A 86 32.95 -18.19 15.98
C LEU A 86 33.29 -17.58 17.34
N PRO A 87 33.99 -16.43 17.37
CA PRO A 87 34.06 -15.60 18.55
C PRO A 87 32.68 -15.24 19.10
N ALA A 88 32.58 -15.04 20.42
CA ALA A 88 31.30 -14.74 21.08
C ALA A 88 30.58 -13.50 20.47
N GLU A 89 31.34 -12.51 20.01
CA GLU A 89 30.80 -11.30 19.38
C GLU A 89 30.13 -11.61 18.02
N GLU A 90 30.78 -12.41 17.18
CA GLU A 90 30.22 -12.82 15.89
C GLU A 90 29.00 -13.72 16.05
N MET A 91 28.97 -14.53 17.12
CA MET A 91 27.81 -15.35 17.46
C MET A 91 26.62 -14.48 17.88
N THR A 92 26.86 -13.46 18.70
CA THR A 92 25.84 -12.50 19.11
C THR A 92 25.24 -11.78 17.90
N GLU A 93 26.07 -11.34 16.98
CA GLU A 93 25.62 -10.67 15.75
C GLU A 93 24.73 -11.59 14.90
N LYS A 94 25.10 -12.87 14.74
CA LYS A 94 24.29 -13.84 14.00
C LYS A 94 22.97 -14.17 14.69
N ILE A 95 22.96 -14.26 16.01
CA ILE A 95 21.73 -14.47 16.79
C ILE A 95 20.83 -13.24 16.67
N ASN A 96 21.36 -12.03 16.75
CA ASN A 96 20.61 -10.80 16.54
C ASN A 96 19.95 -10.82 15.16
N HIS A 97 20.71 -11.14 14.12
CA HIS A 97 20.18 -11.23 12.75
C HIS A 97 19.07 -12.28 12.60
N LEU A 98 19.22 -13.44 13.29
CA LEU A 98 18.17 -14.46 13.32
C LEU A 98 16.91 -13.95 14.02
N ILE A 99 17.04 -13.32 15.18
CA ILE A 99 15.91 -12.76 15.93
C ILE A 99 15.23 -11.66 15.13
N GLU A 100 15.98 -10.77 14.50
CA GLU A 100 15.46 -9.75 13.60
C GLU A 100 14.65 -10.37 12.45
N HIS A 101 15.17 -11.41 11.81
CA HIS A 101 14.48 -12.13 10.75
C HIS A 101 13.18 -12.80 11.25
N MET A 102 13.20 -13.36 12.48
CA MET A 102 12.01 -13.95 13.08
C MET A 102 10.96 -12.92 13.46
N ILE A 103 11.35 -11.76 14.00
CA ILE A 103 10.40 -10.67 14.27
C ILE A 103 9.67 -10.29 12.99
N THR A 104 10.40 -10.23 11.88
CA THR A 104 9.86 -9.85 10.57
C THR A 104 8.90 -10.88 9.99
N ASN A 105 9.23 -12.18 10.10
CA ASN A 105 8.52 -13.25 9.39
C ASN A 105 7.55 -14.06 10.27
N ASP A 106 7.88 -14.27 11.53
CA ASP A 106 7.16 -15.18 12.44
C ASP A 106 6.42 -14.46 13.58
N GLY A 107 6.72 -13.17 13.76
CA GLY A 107 6.12 -12.31 14.77
C GLY A 107 6.94 -12.19 16.06
N GLU A 108 6.76 -11.06 16.73
CA GLU A 108 7.54 -10.63 17.89
C GLU A 108 7.46 -11.60 19.07
N GLU A 109 6.30 -12.20 19.34
CA GLU A 109 6.12 -13.15 20.45
C GLU A 109 6.98 -14.41 20.27
N LYS A 110 7.01 -14.99 19.07
CA LYS A 110 7.85 -16.16 18.78
C LYS A 110 9.33 -15.83 18.84
N ALA A 111 9.72 -14.71 18.25
CA ALA A 111 11.09 -14.24 18.26
C ALA A 111 11.59 -14.03 19.70
N LYS A 112 10.76 -13.46 20.57
CA LYS A 112 11.08 -13.25 21.98
C LYS A 112 11.31 -14.55 22.73
N VAL A 113 10.45 -15.55 22.54
CA VAL A 113 10.63 -16.90 23.14
C VAL A 113 11.96 -17.53 22.71
N ILE A 114 12.36 -17.36 21.45
CA ILE A 114 13.64 -17.89 20.95
C ILE A 114 14.82 -17.09 21.50
N ALA A 115 14.73 -15.77 21.59
CA ALA A 115 15.75 -14.94 22.21
C ALA A 115 15.99 -15.32 23.69
N GLU A 116 14.91 -15.55 24.44
CA GLU A 116 14.98 -16.03 25.83
C GLU A 116 15.67 -17.40 25.93
N LYS A 117 15.43 -18.30 24.98
CA LYS A 117 16.15 -19.58 24.90
C LYS A 117 17.65 -19.41 24.63
N PHE A 118 18.03 -18.50 23.73
CA PHE A 118 19.43 -18.18 23.47
C PHE A 118 20.13 -17.53 24.68
N ALA A 119 19.40 -16.82 25.54
CA ALA A 119 19.95 -16.27 26.76
C ALA A 119 20.53 -17.35 27.68
N ALA A 120 20.02 -18.59 27.63
CA ALA A 120 20.56 -19.73 28.33
C ALA A 120 21.97 -20.14 27.87
N PHE A 121 22.39 -19.68 26.67
CA PHE A 121 23.75 -19.86 26.15
C PHE A 121 24.66 -18.64 26.40
N GLY A 122 24.25 -17.72 27.26
CA GLY A 122 25.02 -16.50 27.55
C GLY A 122 24.79 -15.37 26.52
N TYR A 123 23.83 -15.53 25.61
CA TYR A 123 23.43 -14.45 24.70
C TYR A 123 22.84 -13.29 25.49
N LYS A 124 23.42 -12.10 25.30
CA LYS A 124 22.95 -10.86 25.93
C LYS A 124 22.28 -10.01 24.85
N TYR A 125 21.07 -9.58 25.11
CA TYR A 125 20.31 -8.75 24.18
C TYR A 125 19.47 -7.71 24.91
N GLU A 126 19.30 -6.56 24.27
CA GLU A 126 18.35 -5.54 24.67
C GLU A 126 17.17 -5.61 23.70
N TRP A 127 16.04 -6.16 24.16
CA TRP A 127 14.89 -6.43 23.30
C TRP A 127 14.41 -5.20 22.52
N ASN A 128 14.36 -4.05 23.20
CA ASN A 128 13.92 -2.79 22.58
C ASN A 128 14.85 -2.34 21.46
N GLU A 129 16.16 -2.53 21.60
CA GLU A 129 17.15 -2.19 20.57
C GLU A 129 16.98 -3.08 19.33
N ILE A 130 16.69 -4.37 19.53
CA ILE A 130 16.42 -5.29 18.40
C ILE A 130 15.14 -4.90 17.67
N VAL A 131 14.08 -4.59 18.41
CA VAL A 131 12.81 -4.18 17.82
C VAL A 131 12.96 -2.85 17.06
N GLU A 132 13.67 -1.88 17.62
CA GLU A 132 13.98 -0.60 16.96
C GLU A 132 14.84 -0.79 15.70
N ALA A 133 15.80 -1.70 15.71
CA ALA A 133 16.64 -2.01 14.56
C ALA A 133 15.86 -2.68 13.41
N VAL A 134 14.83 -3.46 13.74
CA VAL A 134 13.98 -4.14 12.74
C VAL A 134 12.95 -3.22 12.12
N THR A 135 12.46 -2.23 12.86
CA THR A 135 11.41 -1.32 12.36
C THR A 135 11.82 -0.58 11.07
N PRO A 136 13.03 -0.01 10.96
CA PRO A 136 13.52 0.55 9.69
C PRO A 136 13.78 -0.51 8.60
N LYS A 137 14.27 -1.69 8.97
CA LYS A 137 14.52 -2.79 8.03
C LYS A 137 13.22 -3.38 7.46
N LEU A 138 12.13 -3.36 8.21
CA LEU A 138 10.80 -3.72 7.70
C LEU A 138 10.36 -2.81 6.54
N GLU A 139 10.66 -1.55 6.62
CA GLU A 139 10.42 -0.59 5.53
C GLU A 139 11.33 -0.86 4.31
N GLU A 140 12.61 -1.15 4.54
CA GLU A 140 13.56 -1.50 3.47
C GLU A 140 13.23 -2.82 2.76
N ILE A 141 12.82 -3.83 3.52
CA ILE A 141 12.46 -5.15 2.96
C ILE A 141 11.14 -5.07 2.17
N LEU A 142 10.23 -4.20 2.57
CA LEU A 142 8.99 -3.94 1.82
C LEU A 142 9.26 -3.22 0.50
N ASP A 143 10.32 -2.40 0.40
CA ASP A 143 10.67 -1.63 -0.78
C ASP A 143 11.51 -2.41 -1.82
N LYS A 144 12.39 -3.31 -1.38
CA LYS A 144 13.43 -3.89 -2.26
C LYS A 144 12.98 -5.09 -3.09
N ASP A 145 12.03 -5.89 -2.63
CA ASP A 145 11.77 -7.16 -3.30
C ASP A 145 10.36 -7.39 -3.82
N GLY A 146 9.36 -6.56 -3.53
CA GLY A 146 7.97 -6.84 -3.91
C GLY A 146 7.50 -8.28 -3.59
N LYS A 147 8.44 -9.10 -3.14
CA LYS A 147 8.36 -10.52 -2.82
C LYS A 147 8.48 -10.81 -1.34
N SER A 148 8.56 -9.81 -0.47
CA SER A 148 8.70 -10.07 0.95
C SER A 148 7.52 -10.87 1.44
N LYS A 149 7.83 -12.01 1.99
CA LYS A 149 6.89 -12.91 2.64
C LYS A 149 6.04 -12.12 3.64
N TYR A 150 4.73 -12.28 3.56
CA TYR A 150 3.75 -11.59 4.36
C TYR A 150 4.10 -11.65 5.86
N SER A 151 4.42 -10.53 6.45
CA SER A 151 4.36 -10.41 7.90
C SER A 151 2.88 -10.38 8.30
N ALA A 152 2.46 -11.31 9.14
CA ALA A 152 1.10 -11.33 9.71
C ALA A 152 0.75 -10.03 10.46
N ASN A 153 1.74 -9.20 10.76
CA ASN A 153 1.64 -7.95 11.51
C ASN A 153 1.63 -6.68 10.64
N LEU A 154 1.83 -6.75 9.32
CA LEU A 154 1.90 -5.54 8.48
C LEU A 154 0.69 -4.63 8.65
N LYS A 155 -0.54 -5.19 8.66
CA LYS A 155 -1.77 -4.42 8.88
C LYS A 155 -1.76 -3.72 10.25
N LYS A 156 -1.25 -4.37 11.30
CA LYS A 156 -1.15 -3.81 12.64
C LYS A 156 -0.12 -2.68 12.71
N THR A 157 1.03 -2.89 12.08
CA THR A 157 2.10 -1.89 11.96
C THR A 157 1.63 -0.65 11.18
N ILE A 158 0.97 -0.84 10.04
CA ILE A 158 0.38 0.26 9.26
C ILE A 158 -0.62 1.05 10.12
N SER A 159 -1.56 0.36 10.79
CA SER A 159 -2.56 1.03 11.64
C SER A 159 -1.96 1.83 12.80
N SER A 160 -0.80 1.42 13.29
CA SER A 160 -0.09 2.11 14.39
C SER A 160 0.71 3.30 13.88
N LYS A 161 1.46 3.13 12.79
CA LYS A 161 2.38 4.15 12.26
C LYS A 161 1.68 5.21 11.42
N TYR A 162 0.64 4.81 10.71
CA TYR A 162 -0.12 5.66 9.79
C TYR A 162 -1.59 5.69 10.20
N PRO A 163 -1.94 6.39 11.28
CA PRO A 163 -3.33 6.46 11.75
C PRO A 163 -4.23 7.10 10.68
N VAL A 164 -5.48 6.70 10.68
CA VAL A 164 -6.51 7.35 9.84
C VAL A 164 -6.57 8.83 10.19
N PRO A 165 -6.64 9.74 9.21
CA PRO A 165 -6.82 11.16 9.47
C PRO A 165 -8.03 11.40 10.39
N ASP A 166 -7.83 12.21 11.43
CA ASP A 166 -8.91 12.55 12.34
C ASP A 166 -9.93 13.45 11.62
N MET A 167 -11.15 12.97 11.54
CA MET A 167 -12.24 13.65 10.86
C MET A 167 -12.57 15.01 11.50
N ASP A 168 -12.46 15.13 12.82
CA ASP A 168 -12.80 16.37 13.52
C ASP A 168 -11.82 17.50 13.22
N THR A 169 -10.58 17.17 12.87
CA THR A 169 -9.56 18.15 12.50
C THR A 169 -9.47 18.40 11.00
N THR A 170 -9.72 17.38 10.17
CA THR A 170 -9.51 17.45 8.72
C THR A 170 -10.79 17.68 7.93
N GLY A 171 -11.95 17.37 8.51
CA GLY A 171 -13.21 17.31 7.78
C GLY A 171 -13.25 16.24 6.68
N PHE A 172 -12.30 15.29 6.72
CA PHE A 172 -12.17 14.19 5.77
C PHE A 172 -12.46 12.86 6.45
N TYR A 173 -13.17 11.98 5.75
CA TYR A 173 -13.52 10.64 6.25
C TYR A 173 -13.09 9.55 5.30
N ILE A 174 -12.49 8.51 5.86
CA ILE A 174 -12.23 7.23 5.20
C ILE A 174 -12.34 6.12 6.25
N ASP A 175 -12.85 4.96 5.87
CA ASP A 175 -12.83 3.81 6.77
C ASP A 175 -11.41 3.27 6.96
N LYS A 176 -11.19 2.69 8.15
CA LYS A 176 -9.86 2.23 8.58
C LYS A 176 -9.28 1.12 7.69
N ASP A 177 -10.11 0.22 7.19
CA ASP A 177 -9.62 -0.90 6.39
C ASP A 177 -9.20 -0.44 5.00
N THR A 178 -9.97 0.43 4.37
CA THR A 178 -9.60 1.07 3.10
C THR A 178 -8.34 1.92 3.26
N TRP A 179 -8.22 2.71 4.33
CA TRP A 179 -7.01 3.47 4.62
C TRP A 179 -5.77 2.59 4.72
N ASN A 180 -5.83 1.54 5.55
CA ASN A 180 -4.72 0.61 5.73
C ASN A 180 -4.34 -0.12 4.42
N LEU A 181 -5.33 -0.47 3.60
CA LEU A 181 -5.12 -1.08 2.29
C LEU A 181 -4.36 -0.13 1.36
N LEU A 182 -4.75 1.13 1.31
CA LEU A 182 -4.13 2.13 0.44
C LEU A 182 -2.69 2.45 0.87
N ILE A 183 -2.44 2.62 2.17
CA ILE A 183 -1.09 2.78 2.72
C ILE A 183 -0.23 1.55 2.37
N ARG A 184 -0.76 0.32 2.55
CA ARG A 184 -0.07 -0.92 2.17
C ARG A 184 0.30 -0.92 0.68
N ASN A 185 -0.60 -0.48 -0.18
CA ASN A 185 -0.34 -0.44 -1.62
C ASN A 185 0.83 0.48 -1.95
N VAL A 186 0.89 1.68 -1.34
CA VAL A 186 2.03 2.59 -1.54
C VAL A 186 3.33 1.98 -1.03
N LEU A 187 3.33 1.41 0.18
CA LEU A 187 4.52 0.78 0.76
C LEU A 187 5.03 -0.43 -0.06
N ARG A 188 4.18 -1.03 -0.88
CA ARG A 188 4.54 -2.14 -1.78
C ARG A 188 4.79 -1.73 -3.23
N GLY A 189 4.75 -0.43 -3.52
CA GLY A 189 4.90 0.06 -4.89
C GLY A 189 3.75 -0.39 -5.82
N GLU A 190 2.58 -0.77 -5.27
CA GLU A 190 1.43 -1.18 -6.07
C GLU A 190 0.64 0.03 -6.57
N ASN A 191 0.49 0.14 -7.87
CA ASN A 191 -0.33 1.19 -8.48
C ASN A 191 -1.81 0.98 -8.10
N THR A 192 -2.51 2.05 -7.77
CA THR A 192 -3.89 1.97 -7.26
C THR A 192 -4.84 2.81 -8.10
N LEU A 193 -5.97 2.22 -8.51
CA LEU A 193 -7.06 2.90 -9.19
C LEU A 193 -8.23 3.13 -8.23
N LEU A 194 -8.53 4.39 -7.95
CA LEU A 194 -9.68 4.79 -7.14
C LEU A 194 -10.89 4.98 -8.06
N ILE A 195 -11.90 4.16 -7.85
CA ILE A 195 -13.14 4.16 -8.63
C ILE A 195 -14.27 4.70 -7.76
N GLY A 196 -15.09 5.60 -8.28
CA GLY A 196 -16.23 6.06 -7.51
C GLY A 196 -16.89 7.30 -8.14
N PRO A 197 -18.03 7.74 -7.58
CA PRO A 197 -18.76 8.86 -8.12
C PRO A 197 -17.97 10.18 -8.00
N THR A 198 -18.35 11.16 -8.80
CA THR A 198 -17.78 12.51 -8.69
C THR A 198 -18.02 13.09 -7.30
N GLY A 199 -17.00 13.73 -6.74
CA GLY A 199 -17.09 14.36 -5.41
C GLY A 199 -17.03 13.39 -4.22
N SER A 200 -16.65 12.10 -4.43
CA SER A 200 -16.41 11.14 -3.35
C SER A 200 -15.06 11.31 -2.63
N GLY A 201 -14.30 12.34 -2.95
CA GLY A 201 -13.04 12.66 -2.25
C GLY A 201 -11.79 11.91 -2.77
N LYS A 202 -11.82 11.25 -3.95
CA LYS A 202 -10.71 10.46 -4.50
C LYS A 202 -9.38 11.19 -4.52
N THR A 203 -9.34 12.37 -5.14
CA THR A 203 -8.13 13.20 -5.26
C THR A 203 -7.66 13.71 -3.89
N GLU A 204 -8.59 14.04 -2.99
CA GLU A 204 -8.29 14.48 -1.62
C GLU A 204 -7.68 13.34 -0.79
N LEU A 205 -8.21 12.11 -0.96
CA LEU A 205 -7.68 10.90 -0.32
C LEU A 205 -6.20 10.66 -0.67
N VAL A 206 -5.83 10.80 -1.94
CA VAL A 206 -4.43 10.65 -2.37
C VAL A 206 -3.52 11.66 -1.66
N ARG A 207 -3.97 12.91 -1.48
CA ARG A 207 -3.21 13.92 -0.74
C ARG A 207 -3.05 13.58 0.74
N HIS A 208 -4.09 13.04 1.38
CA HIS A 208 -3.99 12.58 2.78
C HIS A 208 -3.02 11.41 2.92
N ILE A 209 -3.02 10.46 1.98
CA ILE A 209 -2.08 9.34 1.94
C ILE A 209 -0.64 9.85 1.78
N ALA A 210 -0.41 10.76 0.84
CA ALA A 210 0.90 11.35 0.61
C ALA A 210 1.42 12.06 1.86
N ASN A 211 0.59 12.90 2.48
CA ASN A 211 0.95 13.60 3.73
C ASN A 211 1.32 12.62 4.85
N ALA A 212 0.55 11.52 5.02
CA ALA A 212 0.83 10.50 6.03
C ALA A 212 2.17 9.79 5.79
N LEU A 213 2.59 9.66 4.53
CA LEU A 213 3.83 8.99 4.12
C LEU A 213 5.01 9.97 3.93
N GLY A 214 4.80 11.29 4.11
CA GLY A 214 5.83 12.31 3.86
C GLY A 214 6.23 12.41 2.39
N LYS A 215 5.30 12.10 1.46
CA LYS A 215 5.52 12.18 0.01
C LYS A 215 4.76 13.36 -0.59
N ASP A 216 5.28 13.89 -1.71
CA ASP A 216 4.58 14.86 -2.54
C ASP A 216 3.67 14.19 -3.56
N VAL A 217 2.68 14.92 -4.08
CA VAL A 217 1.79 14.46 -5.14
C VAL A 217 1.95 15.34 -6.37
N PHE A 218 2.36 14.74 -7.47
CA PHE A 218 2.19 15.36 -8.78
C PHE A 218 0.88 14.87 -9.41
N THR A 219 0.04 15.78 -9.86
CA THR A 219 -1.25 15.46 -10.49
C THR A 219 -1.17 15.74 -11.99
N GLN A 220 -1.37 14.70 -12.79
CA GLN A 220 -1.60 14.79 -14.23
C GLN A 220 -3.08 14.61 -14.50
N ASP A 221 -3.74 15.67 -14.93
CA ASP A 221 -5.14 15.60 -15.38
C ASP A 221 -5.19 14.95 -16.77
N MET A 222 -5.68 13.71 -16.80
CA MET A 222 -5.78 12.94 -18.05
C MET A 222 -6.96 13.36 -18.92
N GLY A 223 -7.97 14.01 -18.34
CA GLY A 223 -9.11 14.55 -19.06
C GLY A 223 -8.79 15.76 -19.94
N THR A 224 -7.70 16.47 -19.63
CA THR A 224 -7.25 17.65 -20.41
C THR A 224 -6.19 17.31 -21.45
N VAL A 225 -5.69 16.08 -21.50
CA VAL A 225 -4.67 15.65 -22.46
C VAL A 225 -5.25 15.55 -23.85
N GLN A 226 -4.92 16.50 -24.73
CA GLN A 226 -5.29 16.49 -26.14
C GLN A 226 -4.23 15.78 -26.98
N ASP A 227 -2.97 16.12 -26.78
CA ASP A 227 -1.81 15.44 -27.38
C ASP A 227 -0.98 14.75 -26.28
N ALA A 228 -1.00 13.42 -26.33
CA ALA A 228 -0.36 12.58 -25.33
C ALA A 228 1.17 12.74 -25.29
N GLN A 229 1.81 12.94 -26.44
CA GLN A 229 3.26 13.09 -26.51
C GLN A 229 3.69 14.40 -25.85
N SER A 230 3.08 15.51 -26.23
CA SER A 230 3.41 16.81 -25.64
C SER A 230 3.15 16.84 -24.14
N ALA A 231 2.04 16.27 -23.69
CA ALA A 231 1.64 16.33 -22.27
C ALA A 231 2.48 15.43 -21.37
N LEU A 232 2.88 14.23 -21.84
CA LEU A 232 3.57 13.24 -21.02
C LEU A 232 5.08 13.16 -21.30
N LEU A 233 5.51 13.44 -22.54
CA LEU A 233 6.92 13.29 -22.91
C LEU A 233 7.63 14.63 -23.05
N GLY A 234 7.06 15.57 -23.82
CA GLY A 234 7.64 16.87 -24.08
C GLY A 234 7.50 17.32 -25.53
N VAL A 235 8.19 18.41 -25.87
CA VAL A 235 8.12 19.05 -27.17
C VAL A 235 9.48 19.50 -27.65
N HIS A 236 9.68 19.56 -28.97
CA HIS A 236 10.83 20.23 -29.56
C HIS A 236 10.65 21.74 -29.52
N ARG A 237 11.63 22.45 -29.00
CA ARG A 237 11.69 23.92 -29.03
C ARG A 237 12.96 24.39 -29.75
N ILE A 238 12.87 25.54 -30.38
CA ILE A 238 14.05 26.23 -30.89
C ILE A 238 14.59 27.13 -29.75
N ASN A 239 15.84 26.90 -29.35
CA ASN A 239 16.48 27.72 -28.34
C ASN A 239 16.94 29.08 -28.92
N ASP A 240 17.45 29.95 -28.05
CA ASP A 240 17.90 31.31 -28.44
C ASP A 240 19.06 31.29 -29.45
N GLU A 241 19.76 30.17 -29.61
CA GLU A 241 20.81 29.96 -30.60
C GLU A 241 20.30 29.45 -31.95
N GLY A 242 18.97 29.26 -32.11
CA GLY A 242 18.35 28.72 -33.31
C GLY A 242 18.49 27.21 -33.49
N LYS A 243 18.92 26.47 -32.44
CA LYS A 243 19.03 25.03 -32.43
C LYS A 243 17.79 24.38 -31.86
N SER A 244 17.37 23.25 -32.44
CA SER A 244 16.32 22.42 -31.87
C SER A 244 16.85 21.74 -30.59
N ALA A 245 16.09 21.89 -29.49
CA ALA A 245 16.31 21.18 -28.24
C ALA A 245 14.97 20.53 -27.82
N PHE A 246 15.05 19.37 -27.18
CA PHE A 246 13.88 18.71 -26.63
C PHE A 246 13.66 19.19 -25.20
N ASP A 247 12.45 19.66 -24.93
CA ASP A 247 12.03 20.14 -23.61
C ASP A 247 11.08 19.10 -23.01
N TYR A 248 11.58 18.38 -22.00
CA TYR A 248 10.81 17.31 -21.35
C TYR A 248 9.59 17.87 -20.60
N ALA A 249 8.48 17.16 -20.70
CA ALA A 249 7.29 17.50 -19.91
C ALA A 249 7.56 17.31 -18.40
N PRO A 250 6.88 18.06 -17.51
CA PRO A 250 7.01 17.89 -16.07
C PRO A 250 6.78 16.46 -15.58
N PHE A 251 5.92 15.71 -16.26
CA PHE A 251 5.64 14.31 -15.98
C PHE A 251 6.92 13.46 -15.97
N VAL A 252 7.85 13.70 -16.91
CA VAL A 252 9.13 12.97 -17.02
C VAL A 252 9.97 13.11 -15.74
N GLY A 253 10.11 14.32 -15.20
CA GLY A 253 10.84 14.54 -13.96
C GLY A 253 10.17 13.86 -12.76
N HIS A 254 8.85 13.82 -12.76
CA HIS A 254 8.10 13.24 -11.64
C HIS A 254 8.10 11.71 -11.65
N VAL A 255 8.20 11.01 -12.78
CA VAL A 255 8.38 9.54 -12.79
C VAL A 255 9.70 9.12 -12.15
N GLN A 256 10.70 10.01 -12.11
CA GLN A 256 12.01 9.77 -11.48
C GLN A 256 12.09 10.24 -10.02
N SER A 257 11.03 10.87 -9.48
CA SER A 257 11.11 11.59 -8.19
C SER A 257 10.98 10.74 -6.93
N GLY A 258 10.50 9.50 -7.05
CA GLY A 258 10.17 8.67 -5.88
C GLY A 258 8.89 9.10 -5.13
N GLN A 259 8.10 10.00 -5.72
CA GLN A 259 6.89 10.57 -5.14
C GLN A 259 5.61 9.85 -5.62
N ILE A 260 4.44 10.36 -5.25
CA ILE A 260 3.17 9.87 -5.75
C ILE A 260 2.80 10.61 -7.03
N LEU A 261 2.53 9.85 -8.10
CA LEU A 261 1.92 10.37 -9.32
C LEU A 261 0.43 10.05 -9.36
N LEU A 262 -0.39 11.08 -9.46
CA LEU A 262 -1.83 10.95 -9.60
C LEU A 262 -2.24 11.21 -11.05
N LEU A 263 -2.76 10.17 -11.72
CA LEU A 263 -3.40 10.22 -13.03
C LEU A 263 -4.90 10.50 -12.82
N ASP A 264 -5.29 11.76 -12.78
CA ASP A 264 -6.67 12.13 -12.47
C ASP A 264 -7.56 11.99 -13.72
N GLU A 265 -8.79 11.51 -13.57
CA GLU A 265 -9.75 11.22 -14.65
C GLU A 265 -9.21 10.28 -15.74
N LEU A 266 -8.55 9.18 -15.36
CA LEU A 266 -7.89 8.24 -16.28
C LEU A 266 -8.83 7.68 -17.35
N ASN A 267 -10.13 7.53 -17.08
CA ASN A 267 -11.14 7.08 -18.02
C ASN A 267 -11.48 8.11 -19.14
N ARG A 268 -10.90 9.30 -19.08
CA ARG A 268 -10.96 10.32 -20.17
C ARG A 268 -9.66 10.39 -20.97
N SER A 269 -8.68 9.57 -20.60
CA SER A 269 -7.37 9.53 -21.26
C SER A 269 -7.51 9.10 -22.74
N PRO A 270 -6.82 9.77 -23.67
CA PRO A 270 -6.75 9.29 -25.05
C PRO A 270 -5.93 7.98 -25.11
N LEU A 271 -6.30 7.08 -26.04
CA LEU A 271 -5.63 5.79 -26.20
C LEU A 271 -4.11 5.91 -26.42
N ALA A 272 -3.66 6.99 -27.07
CA ALA A 272 -2.24 7.25 -27.26
C ALA A 272 -1.50 7.44 -25.92
N ALA A 273 -2.13 8.08 -24.92
CA ALA A 273 -1.53 8.23 -23.59
C ALA A 273 -1.43 6.89 -22.85
N ASN A 274 -2.42 6.01 -23.01
CA ASN A 274 -2.38 4.67 -22.40
C ASN A 274 -1.15 3.87 -22.88
N ASN A 275 -0.83 3.94 -24.19
CA ASN A 275 0.35 3.26 -24.75
C ASN A 275 1.66 3.77 -24.17
N ILE A 276 1.76 5.08 -23.88
CA ILE A 276 2.92 5.69 -23.23
C ILE A 276 3.02 5.23 -21.76
N LEU A 277 1.88 5.10 -21.07
CA LEU A 277 1.83 4.73 -19.66
C LEU A 277 2.10 3.24 -19.39
N PHE A 278 1.79 2.33 -20.33
CA PHE A 278 1.94 0.90 -20.10
C PHE A 278 3.30 0.47 -19.58
N PRO A 279 4.46 0.89 -20.17
CA PRO A 279 5.77 0.50 -19.65
C PRO A 279 6.12 1.12 -18.29
N CYS A 280 5.48 2.25 -17.94
CA CYS A 280 5.69 2.88 -16.63
C CYS A 280 5.00 2.09 -15.50
N LEU A 281 3.82 1.54 -15.82
CA LEU A 281 2.91 0.93 -14.85
C LEU A 281 3.16 -0.56 -14.62
N ASP A 282 3.89 -1.23 -15.50
CA ASP A 282 4.19 -2.66 -15.37
C ASP A 282 5.63 -2.90 -14.88
N SER A 283 6.04 -4.17 -14.86
CA SER A 283 7.37 -4.59 -14.37
C SER A 283 8.56 -4.00 -15.13
N ARG A 284 8.34 -3.39 -16.28
CA ARG A 284 9.41 -2.76 -17.08
C ARG A 284 9.89 -1.45 -16.47
N ARG A 285 9.03 -0.72 -15.79
CA ARG A 285 9.35 0.50 -15.04
C ARG A 285 10.17 1.52 -15.83
N TYR A 286 9.75 1.89 -17.02
CA TYR A 286 10.34 2.99 -17.79
C TYR A 286 9.32 3.78 -18.61
N LEU A 287 9.63 5.04 -18.89
CA LEU A 287 8.87 5.92 -19.77
C LEU A 287 9.59 6.01 -21.13
N PRO A 288 8.96 5.56 -22.24
CA PRO A 288 9.54 5.67 -23.58
C PRO A 288 9.41 7.10 -24.12
N VAL A 289 10.52 7.79 -24.41
CA VAL A 289 10.57 9.13 -24.99
C VAL A 289 11.18 9.06 -26.40
N ASP A 290 10.52 8.29 -27.27
CA ASP A 290 11.03 8.01 -28.63
C ASP A 290 11.19 9.27 -29.50
N ILE A 291 10.50 10.36 -29.13
CA ILE A 291 10.56 11.66 -29.81
C ILE A 291 11.73 12.56 -29.36
N ALA A 292 12.50 12.17 -28.34
CA ALA A 292 13.65 12.94 -27.88
C ALA A 292 14.73 13.05 -29.00
N SER A 293 15.50 14.13 -28.97
CA SER A 293 16.57 14.40 -29.92
C SER A 293 17.72 13.39 -29.80
N ASP A 294 18.56 13.30 -30.82
CA ASP A 294 19.76 12.48 -30.77
C ASP A 294 20.71 13.00 -29.67
N GLY A 295 21.14 12.08 -28.79
CA GLY A 295 22.00 12.38 -27.65
C GLY A 295 21.21 12.64 -26.35
N GLU A 296 19.89 12.68 -26.38
CA GLU A 296 19.02 12.76 -25.20
C GLU A 296 18.53 11.38 -24.77
N GLU A 297 18.15 11.27 -23.50
CA GLU A 297 17.69 10.01 -22.93
C GLU A 297 16.29 9.65 -23.45
N ARG A 298 16.17 8.48 -24.08
CA ARG A 298 14.92 8.00 -24.70
C ARG A 298 14.18 6.97 -23.86
N MET A 299 14.82 6.42 -22.85
CA MET A 299 14.23 5.46 -21.91
C MET A 299 14.43 5.97 -20.49
N ILE A 300 13.45 6.67 -19.98
CA ILE A 300 13.53 7.28 -18.65
C ILE A 300 13.11 6.23 -17.61
N PRO A 301 13.98 5.80 -16.69
CA PRO A 301 13.60 4.84 -15.66
C PRO A 301 12.59 5.48 -14.69
N VAL A 302 11.56 4.72 -14.33
CA VAL A 302 10.66 5.09 -13.23
C VAL A 302 11.35 4.73 -11.92
N ASN A 303 11.48 5.68 -11.01
CA ASN A 303 12.07 5.45 -9.70
C ASN A 303 11.29 4.35 -8.94
N ASP A 304 11.99 3.47 -8.24
CA ASP A 304 11.39 2.33 -7.53
C ASP A 304 10.37 2.76 -6.46
N GLU A 305 10.59 3.92 -5.84
CA GLU A 305 9.68 4.49 -4.86
C GLU A 305 8.50 5.29 -5.46
N THR A 306 8.50 5.52 -6.77
CA THR A 306 7.38 6.19 -7.44
C THR A 306 6.19 5.26 -7.51
N VAL A 307 5.04 5.70 -6.99
CA VAL A 307 3.78 4.96 -7.01
C VAL A 307 2.73 5.74 -7.77
N PHE A 308 2.00 5.05 -8.64
CA PHE A 308 0.92 5.67 -9.41
C PHE A 308 -0.41 5.44 -8.73
N PHE A 309 -1.13 6.53 -8.53
CA PHE A 309 -2.56 6.53 -8.30
C PHE A 309 -3.28 6.95 -9.57
N ALA A 310 -4.45 6.39 -9.78
CA ALA A 310 -5.35 6.87 -10.82
C ALA A 310 -6.75 7.06 -10.23
N THR A 311 -7.52 7.98 -10.80
CA THR A 311 -8.95 8.12 -10.48
C THR A 311 -9.78 7.85 -11.71
N ALA A 312 -10.95 7.25 -11.49
CA ALA A 312 -11.95 7.07 -12.54
C ALA A 312 -13.37 7.25 -11.97
N ASN A 313 -14.20 7.86 -12.79
CA ASN A 313 -15.64 7.90 -12.57
C ASN A 313 -16.26 6.85 -13.52
N LEU A 314 -16.74 5.73 -12.99
CA LEU A 314 -17.38 4.68 -13.78
C LEU A 314 -18.88 4.75 -13.55
N GLY A 315 -19.62 4.78 -14.68
CA GLY A 315 -21.07 4.85 -14.68
C GLY A 315 -21.58 5.39 -16.02
N SER A 316 -22.77 4.98 -16.42
CA SER A 316 -23.40 5.42 -17.68
C SER A 316 -23.74 6.92 -17.70
N GLU A 317 -23.75 7.55 -16.54
CA GLU A 317 -24.06 8.96 -16.32
C GLU A 317 -22.91 9.92 -16.72
N TYR A 318 -21.70 9.41 -16.88
CA TYR A 318 -20.56 10.25 -17.23
C TYR A 318 -20.38 10.33 -18.74
N SER A 319 -20.91 11.38 -19.35
CA SER A 319 -20.67 11.67 -20.76
C SER A 319 -19.20 11.94 -21.05
N GLY A 320 -18.67 11.40 -22.15
CA GLY A 320 -17.26 11.55 -22.54
C GLY A 320 -16.29 10.64 -21.78
N THR A 321 -16.78 9.71 -20.96
CA THR A 321 -15.97 8.65 -20.39
C THR A 321 -15.91 7.47 -21.36
N GLN A 322 -14.72 6.93 -21.56
CA GLN A 322 -14.53 5.67 -22.29
C GLN A 322 -14.44 4.52 -21.28
N ALA A 323 -14.83 3.33 -21.70
CA ALA A 323 -14.48 2.14 -20.95
C ALA A 323 -12.94 2.09 -20.83
N ILE A 324 -12.43 2.03 -19.61
CA ILE A 324 -10.98 1.94 -19.41
C ILE A 324 -10.49 0.66 -20.09
N ASP A 325 -9.41 0.77 -20.85
CA ASP A 325 -8.75 -0.38 -21.46
C ASP A 325 -8.44 -1.45 -20.40
N ARG A 326 -8.85 -2.69 -20.66
CA ARG A 326 -8.68 -3.79 -19.73
C ARG A 326 -7.20 -4.05 -19.42
N ALA A 327 -6.32 -3.88 -20.41
CA ALA A 327 -4.88 -4.00 -20.21
C ALA A 327 -4.34 -2.89 -19.29
N LEU A 328 -4.95 -1.72 -19.27
CA LEU A 328 -4.62 -0.65 -18.33
C LEU A 328 -5.13 -0.96 -16.92
N LEU A 329 -6.37 -1.48 -16.82
CA LEU A 329 -6.95 -1.89 -15.53
C LEU A 329 -6.11 -2.97 -14.84
N ASP A 330 -5.59 -3.94 -15.57
CA ASP A 330 -4.79 -5.05 -15.04
C ASP A 330 -3.46 -4.58 -14.40
N ARG A 331 -3.07 -3.31 -14.59
CA ARG A 331 -1.87 -2.70 -14.01
C ARG A 331 -2.13 -1.91 -12.72
N PHE A 332 -3.37 -1.87 -12.29
CA PHE A 332 -3.78 -1.19 -11.06
C PHE A 332 -4.49 -2.14 -10.10
N PHE A 333 -4.33 -1.86 -8.83
CA PHE A 333 -5.17 -2.42 -7.79
C PHE A 333 -6.44 -1.56 -7.67
N PRO A 334 -7.62 -2.07 -8.05
CA PRO A 334 -8.85 -1.29 -8.00
C PRO A 334 -9.39 -1.17 -6.57
N VAL A 335 -9.79 0.04 -6.19
CA VAL A 335 -10.45 0.33 -4.91
C VAL A 335 -11.68 1.19 -5.18
N GLU A 336 -12.84 0.68 -4.79
CA GLU A 336 -14.10 1.39 -4.95
C GLU A 336 -14.39 2.30 -3.75
N LEU A 337 -14.78 3.52 -4.03
CA LEU A 337 -15.18 4.52 -3.04
C LEU A 337 -16.63 4.95 -3.33
N GLY A 338 -17.49 4.77 -2.33
CA GLY A 338 -18.87 5.24 -2.38
C GLY A 338 -19.04 6.66 -1.84
N TYR A 339 -20.29 7.12 -1.81
CA TYR A 339 -20.65 8.27 -0.99
C TYR A 339 -20.57 7.90 0.50
N PRO A 340 -20.27 8.87 1.38
CA PRO A 340 -20.30 8.65 2.82
C PRO A 340 -21.72 8.29 3.30
N SER A 341 -21.83 7.64 4.45
CA SER A 341 -23.12 7.42 5.10
C SER A 341 -23.77 8.76 5.48
N GLU A 342 -25.09 8.77 5.66
CA GLU A 342 -25.82 9.99 6.04
C GLU A 342 -25.23 10.70 7.26
N ASP A 343 -24.91 9.95 8.31
CA ASP A 343 -24.34 10.52 9.55
C ASP A 343 -22.93 11.07 9.31
N THR A 344 -22.15 10.38 8.49
CA THR A 344 -20.83 10.84 8.09
C THR A 344 -20.91 12.10 7.24
N GLU A 345 -21.80 12.14 6.26
CA GLU A 345 -21.97 13.31 5.39
C GLU A 345 -22.47 14.53 6.18
N LYS A 346 -23.45 14.35 7.10
CA LYS A 346 -23.88 15.42 8.03
C LYS A 346 -22.69 16.00 8.81
N LYS A 347 -21.87 15.14 9.37
CA LYS A 347 -20.69 15.57 10.12
C LYS A 347 -19.68 16.31 9.25
N ILE A 348 -19.44 15.84 8.02
CA ILE A 348 -18.57 16.54 7.05
C ILE A 348 -19.12 17.96 6.77
N LEU A 349 -20.43 18.09 6.52
CA LEU A 349 -21.03 19.40 6.25
C LEU A 349 -20.84 20.35 7.44
N GLN A 350 -21.12 19.89 8.66
CA GLN A 350 -20.95 20.68 9.87
C GLN A 350 -19.50 21.13 10.08
N LEU A 351 -18.55 20.21 9.97
CA LEU A 351 -17.13 20.49 10.18
C LEU A 351 -16.55 21.44 9.13
N ARG A 352 -16.97 21.33 7.87
CA ARG A 352 -16.41 22.14 6.77
C ARG A 352 -17.07 23.49 6.59
N THR A 353 -18.34 23.64 6.97
CA THR A 353 -19.08 24.86 6.68
C THR A 353 -19.62 25.56 7.95
N GLY A 354 -19.66 24.86 9.08
CA GLY A 354 -20.29 25.38 10.29
C GLY A 354 -21.81 25.38 10.27
N VAL A 355 -22.46 24.74 9.27
CA VAL A 355 -23.91 24.63 9.17
C VAL A 355 -24.50 23.90 10.39
N ASP A 356 -25.68 24.31 10.84
CA ASP A 356 -26.37 23.67 11.95
C ASP A 356 -26.87 22.26 11.61
N GLU A 357 -27.10 21.44 12.63
CA GLU A 357 -27.50 20.04 12.50
C GLU A 357 -28.80 19.83 11.73
N LYS A 358 -29.80 20.74 11.95
CA LYS A 358 -31.08 20.65 11.28
C LYS A 358 -30.95 20.86 9.78
N SER A 359 -30.21 21.88 9.39
CA SER A 359 -29.95 22.21 7.99
C SER A 359 -29.08 21.13 7.33
N ALA A 360 -28.03 20.64 8.00
CA ALA A 360 -27.21 19.51 7.51
C ALA A 360 -28.06 18.25 7.28
N THR A 361 -28.99 17.96 8.19
CA THR A 361 -29.92 16.81 8.05
C THR A 361 -30.85 16.97 6.85
N ALA A 362 -31.39 18.17 6.62
CA ALA A 362 -32.23 18.43 5.47
C ALA A 362 -31.49 18.26 4.15
N ILE A 363 -30.26 18.82 4.04
CA ILE A 363 -29.41 18.68 2.84
C ILE A 363 -29.13 17.21 2.55
N VAL A 364 -28.72 16.43 3.55
CA VAL A 364 -28.35 15.03 3.35
C VAL A 364 -29.55 14.18 2.94
N ARG A 365 -30.72 14.37 3.58
CA ARG A 365 -31.95 13.64 3.20
C ARG A 365 -32.38 13.91 1.76
N VAL A 366 -32.41 15.18 1.35
CA VAL A 366 -32.68 15.57 -0.03
C VAL A 366 -31.70 14.88 -1.00
N SER A 367 -30.44 14.89 -0.65
CA SER A 367 -29.40 14.30 -1.50
C SER A 367 -29.50 12.78 -1.60
N GLN A 368 -29.86 12.11 -0.51
CA GLN A 368 -30.08 10.66 -0.52
C GLN A 368 -31.28 10.28 -1.37
N GLU A 369 -32.40 10.98 -1.23
CA GLU A 369 -33.59 10.76 -2.06
C GLU A 369 -33.28 10.90 -3.56
N ILE A 370 -32.52 11.93 -3.93
CA ILE A 370 -32.10 12.13 -5.33
C ILE A 370 -31.14 11.00 -5.79
N ARG A 371 -30.21 10.58 -4.93
CA ARG A 371 -29.29 9.48 -5.24
C ARG A 371 -30.01 8.13 -5.38
N GLU A 372 -31.07 7.88 -4.64
CA GLU A 372 -31.91 6.70 -4.77
C GLU A 372 -32.68 6.71 -6.09
N GLN A 373 -33.34 7.83 -6.41
CA GLN A 373 -34.05 7.96 -7.72
C GLN A 373 -33.08 7.86 -8.92
N PHE A 374 -31.85 8.31 -8.76
CA PHE A 374 -30.80 8.09 -9.77
C PHE A 374 -30.44 6.61 -9.92
N LYS A 375 -30.30 5.86 -8.80
CA LYS A 375 -30.04 4.40 -8.84
C LYS A 375 -31.18 3.64 -9.51
N ASP A 376 -32.41 4.07 -9.28
CA ASP A 376 -33.63 3.49 -9.86
C ASP A 376 -33.85 3.92 -11.33
N GLN A 377 -32.93 4.71 -11.89
CA GLN A 377 -32.96 5.24 -13.27
C GLN A 377 -34.14 6.21 -13.54
N ASP A 378 -34.71 6.78 -12.49
CA ASP A 378 -35.77 7.81 -12.59
C ASP A 378 -35.19 9.20 -12.88
N LEU A 379 -33.90 9.40 -12.59
CA LEU A 379 -33.10 10.57 -12.88
C LEU A 379 -31.84 10.18 -13.66
N THR A 380 -31.40 11.06 -14.56
CA THR A 380 -30.16 10.86 -15.36
C THR A 380 -28.91 11.49 -14.71
N SER A 381 -29.11 12.30 -13.68
CA SER A 381 -28.06 12.98 -12.94
C SER A 381 -28.22 12.81 -11.42
N THR A 382 -27.13 13.02 -10.68
CA THR A 382 -27.11 12.80 -9.22
C THR A 382 -26.44 13.96 -8.46
N VAL A 383 -26.58 13.97 -7.15
CA VAL A 383 -26.01 14.98 -6.23
C VAL A 383 -24.75 14.46 -5.56
N SER A 384 -23.61 15.11 -5.80
CA SER A 384 -22.35 14.80 -5.16
C SER A 384 -22.18 15.51 -3.80
N VAL A 385 -21.22 15.04 -3.00
CA VAL A 385 -20.84 15.71 -1.72
C VAL A 385 -20.34 17.14 -1.95
N ARG A 386 -19.82 17.46 -3.14
CA ARG A 386 -19.44 18.83 -3.50
C ARG A 386 -20.66 19.75 -3.55
N HIS A 387 -21.77 19.27 -4.09
CA HIS A 387 -23.03 20.05 -4.17
C HIS A 387 -23.67 20.23 -2.78
N THR A 388 -23.60 19.18 -1.93
CA THR A 388 -24.11 19.30 -0.54
C THR A 388 -23.27 20.27 0.29
N LEU A 389 -21.96 20.31 0.09
CA LEU A 389 -21.06 21.31 0.70
C LEU A 389 -21.37 22.73 0.21
N GLN A 390 -21.68 22.92 -1.08
CA GLN A 390 -22.06 24.23 -1.62
C GLN A 390 -23.37 24.71 -0.99
N ALA A 391 -24.39 23.84 -0.89
CA ALA A 391 -25.65 24.17 -0.22
C ALA A 391 -25.44 24.52 1.27
N ALA A 392 -24.64 23.71 1.96
CA ALA A 392 -24.31 23.95 3.37
C ALA A 392 -23.58 25.28 3.57
N GLY A 393 -22.64 25.62 2.66
CA GLY A 393 -21.94 26.90 2.70
C GLY A 393 -22.88 28.09 2.54
N LEU A 394 -23.81 28.05 1.57
CA LEU A 394 -24.81 29.11 1.41
C LEU A 394 -25.67 29.29 2.68
N ILE A 395 -26.09 28.19 3.31
CA ILE A 395 -26.88 28.27 4.54
C ILE A 395 -26.06 28.86 5.69
N ALA A 396 -24.81 28.47 5.81
CA ALA A 396 -23.90 29.04 6.81
C ALA A 396 -23.68 30.56 6.60
N ASP A 397 -23.72 31.02 5.34
CA ASP A 397 -23.66 32.43 4.95
C ASP A 397 -25.00 33.20 5.17
N GLY A 398 -26.05 32.49 5.64
CA GLY A 398 -27.35 33.11 6.00
C GLY A 398 -28.43 33.01 4.94
N PHE A 399 -28.23 32.23 3.85
CA PHE A 399 -29.30 31.95 2.92
C PHE A 399 -30.29 30.95 3.51
N ASP A 400 -31.58 31.11 3.13
CA ASP A 400 -32.61 30.14 3.49
C ASP A 400 -32.33 28.76 2.93
N THR A 401 -32.64 27.71 3.72
CA THR A 401 -32.34 26.31 3.34
C THR A 401 -32.92 25.92 1.98
N GLN A 402 -34.20 26.30 1.73
CA GLN A 402 -34.85 25.97 0.46
C GLN A 402 -34.21 26.75 -0.72
N GLN A 403 -33.89 28.02 -0.52
CA GLN A 403 -33.19 28.83 -1.52
C GLN A 403 -31.81 28.24 -1.85
N ALA A 404 -31.04 27.82 -0.85
CA ALA A 404 -29.73 27.23 -1.02
C ALA A 404 -29.79 25.91 -1.80
N LEU A 405 -30.73 25.02 -1.43
CA LEU A 405 -30.95 23.75 -2.13
C LEU A 405 -31.40 23.98 -3.59
N ILE A 406 -32.34 24.88 -3.84
CA ILE A 406 -32.76 25.22 -5.20
C ILE A 406 -31.59 25.77 -6.02
N ALA A 407 -30.80 26.68 -5.45
CA ALA A 407 -29.70 27.32 -6.16
C ALA A 407 -28.58 26.34 -6.52
N THR A 408 -28.32 25.33 -5.70
CA THR A 408 -27.17 24.42 -5.87
C THR A 408 -27.52 23.09 -6.54
N ILE A 409 -28.74 22.57 -6.33
CA ILE A 409 -29.13 21.23 -6.79
C ILE A 409 -29.99 21.30 -8.04
N LEU A 410 -30.97 22.17 -8.10
CA LEU A 410 -31.92 22.21 -9.24
C LEU A 410 -31.26 22.46 -10.60
N PRO A 411 -30.19 23.28 -10.74
CA PRO A 411 -29.52 23.49 -12.03
C PRO A 411 -28.79 22.26 -12.58
N LEU A 412 -28.62 21.20 -11.82
CA LEU A 412 -27.98 19.95 -12.25
C LEU A 412 -28.89 19.12 -13.15
N PHE A 413 -30.16 19.45 -13.22
CA PHE A 413 -31.19 18.68 -13.90
C PHE A 413 -31.77 19.49 -15.07
N GLU A 414 -31.97 18.80 -16.20
CA GLU A 414 -32.49 19.43 -17.42
C GLU A 414 -34.00 19.70 -17.31
N ASP A 415 -34.42 20.77 -17.92
CA ASP A 415 -35.84 21.09 -18.14
C ASP A 415 -36.31 20.45 -19.44
N GLY A 416 -37.50 19.85 -19.43
CA GLY A 416 -38.00 19.11 -20.58
C GLY A 416 -39.53 19.30 -20.73
N ILE A 417 -40.06 18.80 -21.87
CA ILE A 417 -41.49 18.83 -22.16
C ILE A 417 -42.21 17.73 -21.37
N GLY A 418 -43.14 18.09 -20.50
CA GLY A 418 -43.89 17.15 -19.66
C GLY A 418 -43.41 17.12 -18.21
N VAL A 419 -43.42 15.92 -17.58
CA VAL A 419 -42.85 15.76 -16.25
C VAL A 419 -41.33 15.67 -16.38
N SER A 420 -40.66 16.82 -16.32
CA SER A 420 -39.21 16.92 -16.43
C SER A 420 -38.52 16.44 -15.15
N GLU A 421 -37.26 16.01 -15.25
CA GLU A 421 -36.44 15.68 -14.07
C GLU A 421 -36.39 16.85 -13.10
N ARG A 422 -36.28 18.07 -13.65
CA ARG A 422 -36.25 19.30 -12.85
C ARG A 422 -37.55 19.48 -12.05
N SER A 423 -38.73 19.11 -12.59
CA SER A 423 -39.98 19.18 -11.82
C SER A 423 -40.10 18.11 -10.75
N LYS A 424 -39.55 16.89 -10.97
CA LYS A 424 -39.46 15.84 -9.94
C LYS A 424 -38.55 16.31 -8.79
N VAL A 425 -37.35 16.80 -9.12
CA VAL A 425 -36.40 17.29 -8.11
C VAL A 425 -36.98 18.49 -7.37
N LEU A 426 -37.66 19.42 -8.02
CA LEU A 426 -38.31 20.54 -7.35
C LEU A 426 -39.34 20.06 -6.33
N SER A 427 -40.08 18.99 -6.64
CA SER A 427 -41.04 18.40 -5.70
C SER A 427 -40.33 17.82 -4.47
N ILE A 428 -39.18 17.17 -4.66
CA ILE A 428 -38.34 16.66 -3.54
C ILE A 428 -37.88 17.86 -2.70
N LEU A 429 -37.29 18.89 -3.33
CA LEU A 429 -36.78 20.09 -2.63
C LEU A 429 -37.87 20.83 -1.85
N SER A 430 -39.10 20.75 -2.31
CA SER A 430 -40.24 21.45 -1.64
C SER A 430 -40.84 20.66 -0.50
N ALA A 431 -40.53 19.38 -0.34
CA ALA A 431 -40.99 18.52 0.72
C ALA A 431 -40.17 18.65 2.02
N PHE A 432 -39.03 19.27 1.94
CA PHE A 432 -38.07 19.49 3.02
C PHE A 432 -37.91 20.98 3.34
#